data_259850130c97206b64da5e75b728649f
#
_entry.id   259850130c97206b64da5e75b728649f
#
_cell.length_a   1.000
_cell.length_b   1.000
_cell.length_c   1.000
_cell.angle_alpha   90.00
_cell.angle_beta   90.00
_cell.angle_gamma   90.00
#
_symmetry.space_group_name_H-M   'P 1'
#
loop_
_entity.id
_entity.type
_entity.pdbx_description
1 polymer ?
#
loop_
_entity_poly.entity_id
_entity_poly.type
_entity_poly.pdbx_seq_one_letter_code
_entity_poly.pdbx_strand_id
1 'polypeptide(L)'
;MKLKAYLKENMVLIPEGHELIRDFIDPIQWISTNSKMAIPGTHKEKKSQEKTVFVPSFLMLQTPVTNELYNDVMDRETEAQVKAYPVVNVSWLEAVHFCNKLSEKLGLEHAYTLHPLSENIVVDNAKNGFRLPTDEEWQYACRGKVKGYRYGAIEEIAWFKDNGQGRAHEVKTKKANEFGLFDMLGNVWEWCFDLYDVQRYGNYRIFRGGSFASEERACGATSRRKSFPEFKIDDLGFRVVQTYQKDKALA
;
A
#
# COMPACT_ATOMS: atom_id res chain seq x y z
N MET A 1 -1.19 7.77 -22.62
CA MET A 1 -2.06 8.55 -21.69
C MET A 1 -1.51 9.95 -21.50
N LYS A 2 -2.37 10.97 -21.27
CA LYS A 2 -1.89 12.31 -20.85
C LYS A 2 -1.65 12.27 -19.33
N LEU A 3 -0.46 11.85 -18.93
CA LEU A 3 -0.10 11.48 -17.56
C LEU A 3 -0.47 12.55 -16.51
N LYS A 4 -0.14 13.84 -16.79
CA LYS A 4 -0.47 14.94 -15.87
C LYS A 4 -1.97 15.11 -15.65
N ALA A 5 -2.77 15.02 -16.71
CA ALA A 5 -4.23 15.12 -16.60
C ALA A 5 -4.82 13.94 -15.83
N TYR A 6 -4.35 12.72 -16.12
CA TYR A 6 -4.76 11.53 -15.41
C TYR A 6 -4.51 11.63 -13.89
N LEU A 7 -3.31 12.06 -13.48
CA LEU A 7 -2.97 12.20 -12.06
C LEU A 7 -3.79 13.30 -11.39
N LYS A 8 -4.02 14.43 -12.07
CA LYS A 8 -4.87 15.51 -11.54
C LYS A 8 -6.29 15.04 -11.23
N GLU A 9 -6.84 14.13 -12.01
CA GLU A 9 -8.18 13.57 -11.82
C GLU A 9 -8.23 12.43 -10.79
N ASN A 10 -7.14 11.71 -10.62
CA ASN A 10 -7.10 10.46 -9.84
C ASN A 10 -6.27 10.53 -8.54
N MET A 11 -5.63 11.66 -8.24
CA MET A 11 -5.01 11.89 -6.93
C MET A 11 -5.99 12.61 -6.02
N VAL A 12 -6.12 12.15 -4.78
CA VAL A 12 -6.96 12.79 -3.75
C VAL A 12 -6.11 13.29 -2.60
N LEU A 13 -6.49 14.43 -2.04
CA LEU A 13 -5.87 14.96 -0.83
C LEU A 13 -6.39 14.20 0.38
N ILE A 14 -5.48 13.55 1.08
CA ILE A 14 -5.71 12.98 2.40
C ILE A 14 -5.37 14.05 3.43
N PRO A 15 -6.34 14.51 4.23
CA PRO A 15 -6.10 15.56 5.21
C PRO A 15 -5.21 15.04 6.34
N GLU A 16 -4.51 15.94 7.02
CA GLU A 16 -3.74 15.59 8.21
C GLU A 16 -4.65 15.06 9.33
N GLY A 17 -4.10 14.23 10.19
CA GLY A 17 -4.85 13.67 11.30
C GLY A 17 -4.00 12.80 12.21
N HIS A 18 -4.68 12.07 13.10
CA HIS A 18 -4.05 11.14 14.02
C HIS A 18 -4.59 9.74 13.80
N GLU A 19 -3.68 8.76 13.80
CA GLU A 19 -4.03 7.35 13.64
C GLU A 19 -3.47 6.52 14.79
N LEU A 20 -4.29 5.58 15.25
CA LEU A 20 -3.89 4.60 16.25
C LEU A 20 -3.26 3.40 15.55
N ILE A 21 -1.96 3.34 15.57
CA ILE A 21 -1.18 2.22 15.05
C ILE A 21 -1.02 1.17 16.14
N ARG A 22 -1.40 -0.05 15.80
CA ARG A 22 -1.20 -1.21 16.66
C ARG A 22 -0.11 -2.09 16.06
N ASP A 23 0.88 -2.44 16.87
CA ASP A 23 1.77 -3.53 16.50
C ASP A 23 0.99 -4.84 16.49
N PHE A 24 0.76 -5.36 15.30
CA PHE A 24 0.05 -6.62 15.14
C PHE A 24 0.95 -7.78 15.51
N ILE A 25 0.49 -8.58 16.48
CA ILE A 25 0.96 -9.94 16.63
C ILE A 25 0.50 -10.70 15.38
N ASP A 26 1.43 -11.33 14.67
CA ASP A 26 1.14 -12.25 13.58
C ASP A 26 -0.04 -13.16 13.99
N PRO A 27 -1.11 -13.32 13.19
CA PRO A 27 -2.25 -14.20 13.49
C PRO A 27 -1.83 -15.62 13.90
N ILE A 28 -0.69 -16.11 13.41
CA ILE A 28 -0.11 -17.40 13.81
C ILE A 28 0.32 -17.35 15.29
N GLN A 29 0.89 -16.24 15.76
CA GLN A 29 1.22 -16.07 17.17
C GLN A 29 -0.03 -15.95 18.05
N TRP A 30 -1.09 -15.33 17.55
CA TRP A 30 -2.37 -15.26 18.27
C TRP A 30 -3.02 -16.63 18.44
N ILE A 31 -2.99 -17.47 17.41
CA ILE A 31 -3.49 -18.85 17.48
C ILE A 31 -2.66 -19.67 18.46
N SER A 32 -1.33 -19.53 18.50
CA SER A 32 -0.45 -20.25 19.42
C SER A 32 -0.60 -19.82 20.88
N THR A 33 -0.91 -18.54 21.14
CA THR A 33 -1.11 -18.01 22.50
C THR A 33 -2.50 -18.31 23.07
N ASN A 34 -3.49 -18.54 22.20
CA ASN A 34 -4.87 -18.86 22.64
C ASN A 34 -5.23 -20.36 22.51
N SER A 35 -4.38 -21.20 21.93
CA SER A 35 -4.57 -22.63 21.92
C SER A 35 -3.96 -23.26 23.18
N LYS A 36 -4.68 -24.19 23.82
CA LYS A 36 -4.17 -25.01 24.94
C LYS A 36 -2.95 -25.88 24.59
N MET A 37 -2.42 -25.76 23.37
CA MET A 37 -1.21 -26.42 22.84
C MET A 37 -0.02 -25.48 22.75
N ALA A 38 0.06 -24.42 23.55
CA ALA A 38 1.26 -23.59 23.65
C ALA A 38 2.44 -24.44 24.12
N ILE A 39 3.48 -24.55 23.31
CA ILE A 39 4.73 -25.20 23.69
C ILE A 39 5.37 -24.37 24.82
N PRO A 40 5.58 -24.93 26.01
CA PRO A 40 6.16 -24.20 27.14
C PRO A 40 7.59 -23.78 26.78
N GLY A 41 7.89 -22.49 26.84
CA GLY A 41 9.27 -21.97 26.82
C GLY A 41 9.65 -21.01 25.73
N THR A 42 8.76 -20.64 24.81
CA THR A 42 9.08 -19.70 23.75
C THR A 42 8.20 -18.45 23.81
N HIS A 43 8.85 -17.34 24.08
CA HIS A 43 8.44 -15.94 23.94
C HIS A 43 7.66 -15.31 25.11
N LYS A 44 8.35 -14.37 25.78
CA LYS A 44 7.71 -13.33 26.59
C LYS A 44 6.71 -12.57 25.72
N GLU A 45 5.45 -12.51 26.17
CA GLU A 45 4.41 -11.70 25.56
C GLU A 45 4.91 -10.25 25.41
N LYS A 46 5.26 -9.85 24.20
CA LYS A 46 5.35 -8.43 23.88
C LYS A 46 3.90 -7.95 23.82
N LYS A 47 3.44 -7.23 24.85
CA LYS A 47 2.16 -6.51 24.80
C LYS A 47 2.17 -5.67 23.53
N SER A 48 1.12 -5.78 22.70
CA SER A 48 0.90 -4.90 21.55
C SER A 48 0.94 -3.47 22.06
N GLN A 49 1.91 -2.68 21.63
CA GLN A 49 1.98 -1.26 21.97
C GLN A 49 1.11 -0.51 20.97
N GLU A 50 0.05 0.10 21.49
CA GLU A 50 -0.73 1.06 20.73
C GLU A 50 -0.01 2.41 20.76
N LYS A 51 0.22 3.00 19.59
CA LYS A 51 0.86 4.31 19.43
C LYS A 51 -0.04 5.19 18.58
N THR A 52 -0.40 6.35 19.09
CA THR A 52 -1.02 7.39 18.28
C THR A 52 0.06 8.15 17.52
N VAL A 53 -0.05 8.19 16.21
CA VAL A 53 0.88 8.90 15.32
C VAL A 53 0.15 10.04 14.62
N PHE A 54 0.85 11.15 14.41
CA PHE A 54 0.38 12.23 13.55
C PHE A 54 0.75 11.90 12.09
N VAL A 55 -0.25 11.95 11.20
CA VAL A 55 -0.09 11.75 9.76
C VAL A 55 -0.28 13.11 9.10
N PRO A 56 0.76 13.70 8.49
CA PRO A 56 0.65 14.94 7.73
C PRO A 56 -0.25 14.76 6.50
N SER A 57 -0.77 15.86 5.95
CA SER A 57 -1.51 15.82 4.68
C SER A 57 -0.63 15.33 3.53
N PHE A 58 -1.18 14.49 2.67
CA PHE A 58 -0.51 13.99 1.46
C PHE A 58 -1.53 13.73 0.34
N LEU A 59 -1.04 13.61 -0.88
CA LEU A 59 -1.85 13.18 -2.01
C LEU A 59 -1.69 11.66 -2.20
N MET A 60 -2.79 10.96 -2.48
CA MET A 60 -2.79 9.51 -2.73
C MET A 60 -3.55 9.17 -4.00
N LEU A 61 -3.04 8.26 -4.81
CA LEU A 61 -3.75 7.74 -5.97
C LEU A 61 -5.01 6.99 -5.50
N GLN A 62 -6.16 7.27 -6.14
CA GLN A 62 -7.45 6.69 -5.73
C GLN A 62 -7.50 5.16 -5.77
N THR A 63 -6.67 4.54 -6.60
CA THR A 63 -6.63 3.09 -6.82
C THR A 63 -5.20 2.56 -6.67
N PRO A 64 -4.99 1.25 -6.57
CA PRO A 64 -3.70 0.68 -6.91
C PRO A 64 -3.24 1.15 -8.29
N VAL A 65 -1.94 1.19 -8.54
CA VAL A 65 -1.40 1.49 -9.87
C VAL A 65 -1.92 0.47 -10.88
N THR A 66 -2.53 0.95 -11.97
CA THR A 66 -3.07 0.08 -13.02
C THR A 66 -2.01 -0.32 -14.02
N ASN A 67 -2.25 -1.38 -14.80
CA ASN A 67 -1.37 -1.79 -15.89
C ASN A 67 -1.17 -0.65 -16.91
N GLU A 68 -2.23 0.13 -17.21
CA GLU A 68 -2.10 1.26 -18.12
C GLU A 68 -1.15 2.32 -17.58
N LEU A 69 -1.30 2.73 -16.32
CA LEU A 69 -0.42 3.72 -15.71
C LEU A 69 1.01 3.19 -15.59
N TYR A 70 1.17 1.95 -15.14
CA TYR A 70 2.49 1.33 -14.99
C TYR A 70 3.25 1.27 -16.31
N ASN A 71 2.61 0.78 -17.35
CA ASN A 71 3.24 0.60 -18.65
C ASN A 71 3.50 1.92 -19.38
N ASP A 72 2.61 2.93 -19.24
CA ASP A 72 2.85 4.29 -19.76
C ASP A 72 4.08 4.95 -19.13
N VAL A 73 4.24 4.77 -17.81
CA VAL A 73 5.42 5.28 -17.09
C VAL A 73 6.68 4.50 -17.44
N MET A 74 6.57 3.18 -17.62
CA MET A 74 7.70 2.29 -17.91
C MET A 74 8.03 2.16 -19.40
N ASP A 75 7.37 2.94 -20.27
CA ASP A 75 7.52 2.93 -21.74
C ASP A 75 7.26 1.56 -22.35
N ARG A 76 6.18 0.90 -21.89
CA ARG A 76 5.72 -0.42 -22.36
C ARG A 76 4.34 -0.32 -22.98
N GLU A 77 4.03 -1.23 -23.88
CA GLU A 77 2.66 -1.38 -24.41
C GLU A 77 1.75 -2.08 -23.40
N THR A 78 0.47 -1.72 -23.42
CA THR A 78 -0.56 -2.34 -22.58
C THR A 78 -1.68 -2.89 -23.45
N GLU A 79 -1.97 -4.17 -23.27
CA GLU A 79 -3.12 -4.80 -23.91
C GLU A 79 -4.44 -4.17 -23.40
N ALA A 80 -5.38 -3.91 -24.32
CA ALA A 80 -6.60 -3.16 -24.02
C ALA A 80 -7.44 -3.79 -22.91
N GLN A 81 -7.49 -5.14 -22.87
CA GLN A 81 -8.32 -5.91 -21.93
C GLN A 81 -7.82 -5.88 -20.48
N VAL A 82 -6.58 -5.46 -20.24
CA VAL A 82 -6.00 -5.44 -18.87
C VAL A 82 -5.67 -4.04 -18.37
N LYS A 83 -5.98 -3.00 -19.13
CA LYS A 83 -5.62 -1.62 -18.81
C LYS A 83 -6.05 -1.18 -17.41
N ALA A 84 -7.32 -1.42 -17.07
CA ALA A 84 -7.93 -1.00 -15.82
C ALA A 84 -7.67 -1.96 -14.63
N TYR A 85 -6.92 -3.05 -14.84
CA TYR A 85 -6.57 -3.96 -13.77
C TYR A 85 -5.35 -3.45 -13.00
N PRO A 86 -5.25 -3.71 -11.68
CA PRO A 86 -4.04 -3.42 -10.92
C PRO A 86 -2.83 -4.10 -11.54
N VAL A 87 -1.69 -3.41 -11.56
CA VAL A 87 -0.42 -4.07 -11.87
C VAL A 87 -0.04 -4.99 -10.72
N VAL A 88 0.38 -6.21 -11.05
CA VAL A 88 0.84 -7.22 -10.10
C VAL A 88 2.19 -7.81 -10.54
N ASN A 89 2.75 -8.72 -9.78
CA ASN A 89 4.09 -9.26 -10.03
C ASN A 89 5.18 -8.17 -10.05
N VAL A 90 5.00 -7.14 -9.23
CA VAL A 90 5.94 -6.02 -9.08
C VAL A 90 6.62 -6.13 -7.72
N SER A 91 7.95 -6.13 -7.72
CA SER A 91 8.73 -6.10 -6.48
C SER A 91 8.69 -4.71 -5.84
N TRP A 92 9.05 -4.64 -4.56
CA TRP A 92 9.19 -3.36 -3.86
C TRP A 92 10.22 -2.45 -4.54
N LEU A 93 11.34 -3.01 -5.01
CA LEU A 93 12.37 -2.27 -5.75
C LEU A 93 11.83 -1.70 -7.07
N GLU A 94 11.06 -2.49 -7.83
CA GLU A 94 10.44 -2.00 -9.07
C GLU A 94 9.39 -0.92 -8.80
N ALA A 95 8.64 -1.02 -7.70
CA ALA A 95 7.69 0.01 -7.30
C ALA A 95 8.40 1.33 -6.92
N VAL A 96 9.54 1.28 -6.23
CA VAL A 96 10.40 2.43 -5.94
C VAL A 96 10.96 3.05 -7.23
N HIS A 97 11.46 2.23 -8.14
CA HIS A 97 11.91 2.68 -9.47
C HIS A 97 10.80 3.36 -10.26
N PHE A 98 9.61 2.77 -10.25
CA PHE A 98 8.42 3.37 -10.87
C PHE A 98 8.14 4.77 -10.32
N CYS A 99 8.17 4.95 -9.00
CA CYS A 99 7.93 6.25 -8.36
C CYS A 99 8.91 7.32 -8.84
N ASN A 100 10.20 7.00 -8.91
CA ASN A 100 11.20 7.94 -9.43
C ASN A 100 10.98 8.23 -10.92
N LYS A 101 10.70 7.21 -11.74
CA LYS A 101 10.45 7.40 -13.17
C LYS A 101 9.17 8.22 -13.44
N LEU A 102 8.12 8.00 -12.64
CA LEU A 102 6.90 8.81 -12.68
C LEU A 102 7.21 10.28 -12.36
N SER A 103 8.02 10.52 -11.32
CA SER A 103 8.45 11.87 -10.94
C SER A 103 9.24 12.53 -12.07
N GLU A 104 10.21 11.84 -12.66
CA GLU A 104 11.01 12.32 -13.79
C GLU A 104 10.17 12.74 -14.99
N LYS A 105 9.20 11.88 -15.40
CA LYS A 105 8.29 12.18 -16.53
C LYS A 105 7.44 13.44 -16.32
N LEU A 106 7.29 13.88 -15.08
CA LEU A 106 6.53 15.08 -14.70
C LEU A 106 7.41 16.28 -14.35
N GLY A 107 8.73 16.14 -14.45
CA GLY A 107 9.68 17.16 -14.07
C GLY A 107 9.74 17.45 -12.57
N LEU A 108 9.42 16.43 -11.74
CA LEU A 108 9.48 16.50 -10.29
C LEU A 108 10.81 15.95 -9.76
N GLU A 109 11.17 16.34 -8.54
CA GLU A 109 12.33 15.79 -7.85
C GLU A 109 12.09 14.33 -7.45
N HIS A 110 13.11 13.49 -7.55
CA HIS A 110 13.01 12.11 -7.07
C HIS A 110 12.87 12.08 -5.55
N ALA A 111 11.87 11.38 -5.03
CA ALA A 111 11.73 11.13 -3.60
C ALA A 111 12.76 10.11 -3.08
N TYR A 112 13.26 9.23 -3.94
CA TYR A 112 14.22 8.18 -3.56
C TYR A 112 15.60 8.44 -4.12
N THR A 113 16.60 8.34 -3.24
CA THR A 113 18.00 8.22 -3.65
C THR A 113 18.38 6.74 -3.69
N LEU A 114 18.74 6.28 -4.89
CA LEU A 114 19.17 4.91 -5.15
C LEU A 114 20.70 4.89 -5.19
N HIS A 115 21.33 4.18 -4.27
CA HIS A 115 22.79 4.04 -4.26
C HIS A 115 23.20 2.79 -5.07
N PRO A 116 24.04 2.91 -6.12
CA PRO A 116 24.40 1.80 -6.98
C PRO A 116 25.11 0.63 -6.27
N LEU A 117 25.71 0.89 -5.11
CA LEU A 117 26.55 -0.06 -4.37
C LEU A 117 25.94 -0.47 -3.01
N SER A 118 24.73 -0.03 -2.69
CA SER A 118 24.09 -0.41 -1.43
C SER A 118 22.60 -0.69 -1.64
N GLU A 119 22.06 -1.67 -0.92
CA GLU A 119 20.62 -1.95 -0.85
C GLU A 119 19.85 -0.85 -0.07
N ASN A 120 20.56 0.16 0.44
CA ASN A 120 19.96 1.22 1.22
C ASN A 120 19.32 2.27 0.29
N ILE A 121 18.00 2.28 0.27
CA ILE A 121 17.20 3.28 -0.39
C ILE A 121 16.77 4.31 0.65
N VAL A 122 17.16 5.56 0.43
CA VAL A 122 16.79 6.68 1.31
C VAL A 122 15.62 7.42 0.69
N VAL A 123 14.58 7.67 1.46
CA VAL A 123 13.46 8.53 1.09
C VAL A 123 13.67 9.94 1.65
N ASP A 124 13.43 10.94 0.82
CA ASP A 124 13.39 12.35 1.23
C ASP A 124 11.96 12.86 1.07
N ASN A 125 11.24 12.94 2.19
CA ASN A 125 9.86 13.41 2.22
C ASN A 125 9.71 14.93 1.99
N ALA A 126 10.81 15.70 1.95
CA ALA A 126 10.77 17.11 1.56
C ALA A 126 10.68 17.30 0.03
N LYS A 127 11.00 16.25 -0.74
CA LYS A 127 10.88 16.25 -2.19
C LYS A 127 9.41 16.16 -2.63
N ASN A 128 9.14 16.73 -3.81
CA ASN A 128 7.79 16.76 -4.39
C ASN A 128 7.48 15.57 -5.32
N GLY A 129 8.35 14.59 -5.40
CA GLY A 129 8.19 13.38 -6.21
C GLY A 129 7.22 12.38 -5.62
N PHE A 130 6.88 11.39 -6.43
CA PHE A 130 6.06 10.26 -6.03
C PHE A 130 6.86 9.25 -5.21
N ARG A 131 6.16 8.59 -4.30
CA ARG A 131 6.71 7.55 -3.44
C ARG A 131 5.64 6.50 -3.05
N LEU A 132 6.06 5.41 -2.45
CA LEU A 132 5.17 4.49 -1.77
C LEU A 132 4.63 5.15 -0.49
N PRO A 133 3.42 4.82 -0.05
CA PRO A 133 2.94 5.25 1.25
C PRO A 133 3.79 4.64 2.37
N THR A 134 3.90 5.32 3.49
CA THR A 134 4.33 4.66 4.72
C THR A 134 3.25 3.72 5.24
N ASP A 135 3.61 2.82 6.14
CA ASP A 135 2.69 1.91 6.81
C ASP A 135 1.56 2.69 7.53
N GLU A 136 1.93 3.80 8.15
CA GLU A 136 1.01 4.68 8.89
C GLU A 136 0.09 5.47 7.94
N GLU A 137 0.63 6.05 6.86
CA GLU A 137 -0.14 6.73 5.83
C GLU A 137 -1.16 5.80 5.17
N TRP A 138 -0.72 4.58 4.83
CA TRP A 138 -1.60 3.59 4.21
C TRP A 138 -2.76 3.23 5.13
N GLN A 139 -2.49 2.94 6.42
CA GLN A 139 -3.53 2.56 7.38
C GLN A 139 -4.50 3.70 7.63
N TYR A 140 -4.01 4.92 7.83
CA TYR A 140 -4.82 6.12 8.01
C TYR A 140 -5.73 6.36 6.80
N ALA A 141 -5.15 6.32 5.60
CA ALA A 141 -5.89 6.49 4.35
C ALA A 141 -6.94 5.38 4.14
N CYS A 142 -6.61 4.13 4.44
CA CYS A 142 -7.52 2.99 4.32
C CYS A 142 -8.76 3.15 5.21
N ARG A 143 -8.58 3.57 6.44
CA ARG A 143 -9.70 3.78 7.37
C ARG A 143 -10.61 4.93 6.93
N GLY A 144 -10.07 5.91 6.25
CA GLY A 144 -10.83 7.14 6.02
C GLY A 144 -11.14 7.79 7.36
N LYS A 145 -12.42 8.05 7.67
CA LYS A 145 -12.85 8.59 8.97
C LYS A 145 -13.41 7.52 9.92
N VAL A 146 -13.38 6.25 9.51
CA VAL A 146 -13.96 5.14 10.28
C VAL A 146 -12.92 4.57 11.24
N LYS A 147 -13.31 4.36 12.50
CA LYS A 147 -12.43 3.76 13.51
C LYS A 147 -12.39 2.22 13.48
N GLY A 148 -13.17 1.60 12.59
CA GLY A 148 -13.31 0.15 12.47
C GLY A 148 -12.13 -0.55 11.80
N TYR A 149 -12.20 -1.88 11.80
CA TYR A 149 -11.29 -2.75 11.06
C TYR A 149 -11.48 -2.60 9.54
N ARG A 150 -12.72 -2.26 9.11
CA ARG A 150 -13.12 -2.02 7.72
C ARG A 150 -13.96 -0.76 7.64
N TYR A 151 -13.99 -0.15 6.46
CA TYR A 151 -14.79 1.04 6.20
C TYR A 151 -16.20 0.71 5.62
N GLY A 152 -16.59 -0.57 5.58
CA GLY A 152 -17.91 -1.01 5.10
C GLY A 152 -18.07 -2.52 5.18
N ALA A 153 -19.19 -3.04 4.67
CA ALA A 153 -19.42 -4.46 4.51
C ALA A 153 -18.45 -5.03 3.48
N ILE A 154 -17.81 -6.16 3.79
CA ILE A 154 -16.68 -6.70 3.00
C ILE A 154 -17.04 -6.94 1.53
N GLU A 155 -18.24 -7.45 1.27
CA GLU A 155 -18.73 -7.75 -0.08
C GLU A 155 -18.88 -6.48 -0.94
N GLU A 156 -19.11 -5.33 -0.31
CA GLU A 156 -19.32 -4.06 -1.00
C GLU A 156 -18.02 -3.33 -1.30
N ILE A 157 -16.98 -3.55 -0.47
CA ILE A 157 -15.75 -2.76 -0.48
C ILE A 157 -14.52 -3.52 -0.97
N ALA A 158 -14.58 -4.86 -1.07
CA ALA A 158 -13.41 -5.68 -1.34
C ALA A 158 -13.69 -6.83 -2.32
N TRP A 159 -12.70 -7.13 -3.15
CA TRP A 159 -12.55 -8.40 -3.83
C TRP A 159 -11.63 -9.29 -2.99
N PHE A 160 -12.16 -10.39 -2.46
CA PHE A 160 -11.44 -11.31 -1.60
C PHE A 160 -11.75 -12.76 -2.01
N LYS A 161 -11.24 -13.75 -1.31
CA LYS A 161 -11.29 -15.16 -1.70
C LYS A 161 -12.69 -15.64 -2.10
N ASP A 162 -13.72 -15.25 -1.34
CA ASP A 162 -15.07 -15.79 -1.55
C ASP A 162 -15.81 -15.16 -2.74
N ASN A 163 -15.42 -13.94 -3.15
CA ASN A 163 -16.04 -13.23 -4.27
C ASN A 163 -15.07 -12.85 -5.41
N GLY A 164 -13.75 -13.02 -5.20
CA GLY A 164 -12.69 -12.60 -6.11
C GLY A 164 -12.45 -13.52 -7.31
N GLN A 165 -13.11 -14.68 -7.36
CA GLN A 165 -13.02 -15.63 -8.50
C GLN A 165 -11.57 -16.03 -8.86
N GLY A 166 -10.64 -16.00 -7.89
CA GLY A 166 -9.24 -16.37 -8.07
C GLY A 166 -8.41 -15.45 -8.97
N ARG A 167 -8.83 -14.18 -9.17
CA ARG A 167 -8.14 -13.21 -10.03
C ARG A 167 -8.32 -11.78 -9.54
N ALA A 168 -7.42 -10.89 -9.94
CA ALA A 168 -7.63 -9.45 -9.80
C ALA A 168 -8.82 -8.96 -10.63
N HIS A 169 -9.42 -7.87 -10.22
CA HIS A 169 -10.54 -7.21 -10.88
C HIS A 169 -10.16 -5.79 -11.29
N GLU A 170 -10.91 -5.22 -12.24
CA GLU A 170 -10.78 -3.82 -12.62
C GLU A 170 -10.93 -2.93 -11.37
N VAL A 171 -10.11 -1.90 -11.29
CA VAL A 171 -10.17 -0.94 -10.18
C VAL A 171 -11.49 -0.17 -10.18
N LYS A 172 -11.89 0.35 -9.01
CA LYS A 172 -13.12 1.15 -8.82
C LYS A 172 -14.44 0.37 -9.04
N THR A 173 -14.40 -0.95 -9.00
CA THR A 173 -15.62 -1.78 -9.13
C THR A 173 -16.29 -2.07 -7.78
N LYS A 174 -15.65 -1.72 -6.67
CA LYS A 174 -16.19 -1.74 -5.31
C LYS A 174 -16.35 -0.32 -4.78
N LYS A 175 -17.03 -0.17 -3.62
CA LYS A 175 -17.25 1.14 -3.00
C LYS A 175 -15.95 1.75 -2.46
N ALA A 176 -15.78 3.05 -2.67
CA ALA A 176 -14.70 3.82 -2.08
C ALA A 176 -14.93 4.04 -0.56
N ASN A 177 -13.84 4.33 0.16
CA ASN A 177 -13.94 4.87 1.50
C ASN A 177 -14.28 6.38 1.51
N GLU A 178 -14.39 6.99 2.69
CA GLU A 178 -14.77 8.41 2.83
C GLU A 178 -13.74 9.41 2.27
N PHE A 179 -12.51 8.98 1.98
CA PHE A 179 -11.52 9.81 1.29
C PHE A 179 -11.57 9.64 -0.24
N GLY A 180 -12.49 8.83 -0.76
CA GLY A 180 -12.61 8.56 -2.19
C GLY A 180 -11.56 7.56 -2.71
N LEU A 181 -10.99 6.74 -1.83
CA LEU A 181 -10.03 5.69 -2.17
C LEU A 181 -10.75 4.36 -2.40
N PHE A 182 -10.48 3.76 -3.54
CA PHE A 182 -11.02 2.45 -3.95
C PHE A 182 -10.00 1.35 -3.73
N ASP A 183 -10.47 0.12 -3.58
CA ASP A 183 -9.66 -1.10 -3.53
C ASP A 183 -8.57 -1.05 -2.43
N MET A 184 -8.83 -0.30 -1.33
CA MET A 184 -7.93 -0.28 -0.17
C MET A 184 -7.92 -1.63 0.57
N LEU A 185 -8.99 -2.41 0.41
CA LEU A 185 -9.12 -3.75 0.97
C LEU A 185 -9.45 -4.75 -0.15
N GLY A 186 -8.74 -5.86 -0.19
CA GLY A 186 -8.88 -6.87 -1.24
C GLY A 186 -8.29 -6.43 -2.57
N ASN A 187 -8.71 -7.01 -3.65
CA ASN A 187 -8.19 -6.91 -5.00
C ASN A 187 -6.72 -7.33 -5.06
N VAL A 188 -5.77 -6.47 -4.70
CA VAL A 188 -4.34 -6.81 -4.60
C VAL A 188 -3.74 -6.26 -3.31
N TRP A 189 -2.77 -6.97 -2.74
CA TRP A 189 -1.90 -6.44 -1.71
C TRP A 189 -1.13 -5.24 -2.23
N GLU A 190 -0.79 -4.29 -1.36
CA GLU A 190 -0.09 -3.06 -1.73
C GLU A 190 1.20 -2.89 -0.92
N TRP A 191 2.35 -2.74 -1.59
CA TRP A 191 3.60 -2.41 -0.96
C TRP A 191 3.55 -1.07 -0.24
N CYS A 192 4.10 -1.04 0.99
CA CYS A 192 4.46 0.18 1.73
C CYS A 192 5.98 0.35 1.76
N PHE A 193 6.43 1.56 2.07
CA PHE A 193 7.87 1.86 2.09
C PHE A 193 8.59 1.18 3.27
N ASP A 194 7.92 1.02 4.40
CA ASP A 194 8.55 0.69 5.68
C ASP A 194 9.09 -0.73 5.76
N LEU A 195 10.10 -0.85 6.64
CA LEU A 195 10.61 -2.13 7.10
C LEU A 195 9.64 -2.72 8.15
N TYR A 196 9.47 -4.03 8.12
CA TYR A 196 8.53 -4.69 9.02
C TYR A 196 9.05 -4.80 10.45
N ASP A 197 10.19 -5.44 10.64
CA ASP A 197 10.91 -5.60 11.91
C ASP A 197 12.37 -5.90 11.57
N VAL A 198 13.20 -4.87 11.66
CA VAL A 198 14.61 -4.93 11.24
C VAL A 198 15.40 -5.96 12.05
N GLN A 199 15.09 -6.08 13.34
CA GLN A 199 15.82 -7.00 14.22
C GLN A 199 15.56 -8.47 13.90
N ARG A 200 14.34 -8.79 13.46
CA ARG A 200 13.92 -10.16 13.20
C ARG A 200 13.98 -10.55 11.72
N TYR A 201 13.68 -9.61 10.81
CA TYR A 201 13.49 -9.88 9.39
C TYR A 201 14.40 -9.07 8.48
N GLY A 202 15.32 -8.26 9.04
CA GLY A 202 16.26 -7.48 8.24
C GLY A 202 15.55 -6.48 7.32
N ASN A 203 15.77 -6.61 6.01
CA ASN A 203 15.26 -5.69 4.99
C ASN A 203 13.82 -5.97 4.50
N TYR A 204 13.05 -6.86 5.17
CA TYR A 204 11.69 -7.17 4.76
C TYR A 204 10.79 -5.95 4.78
N ARG A 205 10.06 -5.74 3.69
CA ARG A 205 9.13 -4.64 3.47
C ARG A 205 7.70 -5.04 3.76
N ILE A 206 6.91 -4.07 4.20
CA ILE A 206 5.49 -4.24 4.54
C ILE A 206 4.64 -4.22 3.28
N PHE A 207 3.58 -5.01 3.26
CA PHE A 207 2.46 -4.85 2.34
C PHE A 207 1.11 -5.06 3.05
N ARG A 208 0.07 -4.42 2.53
CA ARG A 208 -1.20 -4.16 3.18
C ARG A 208 -2.40 -4.51 2.31
N GLY A 209 -3.60 -4.58 2.92
CA GLY A 209 -4.91 -4.55 2.27
C GLY A 209 -5.59 -5.89 2.07
N GLY A 210 -4.84 -6.97 1.91
CA GLY A 210 -5.40 -8.23 1.42
C GLY A 210 -5.47 -8.24 -0.11
N SER A 211 -5.93 -9.34 -0.68
CA SER A 211 -6.05 -9.54 -2.13
C SER A 211 -7.28 -10.38 -2.47
N PHE A 212 -7.53 -10.55 -3.77
CA PHE A 212 -8.57 -11.45 -4.29
C PHE A 212 -8.42 -12.90 -3.82
N ALA A 213 -7.20 -13.31 -3.44
CA ALA A 213 -6.90 -14.66 -2.93
C ALA A 213 -6.92 -14.76 -1.40
N SER A 214 -7.10 -13.63 -0.70
CA SER A 214 -7.00 -13.57 0.76
C SER A 214 -8.32 -13.94 1.43
N GLU A 215 -8.21 -14.64 2.55
CA GLU A 215 -9.34 -14.85 3.45
C GLU A 215 -9.90 -13.51 3.94
N GLU A 216 -11.20 -13.42 4.22
CA GLU A 216 -11.89 -12.23 4.73
C GLU A 216 -11.12 -11.51 5.84
N ARG A 217 -10.59 -12.26 6.81
CA ARG A 217 -9.83 -11.73 7.96
C ARG A 217 -8.55 -10.98 7.57
N ALA A 218 -7.99 -11.23 6.39
CA ALA A 218 -6.81 -10.52 5.90
C ALA A 218 -7.14 -9.19 5.21
N CYS A 219 -8.42 -8.99 4.84
CA CYS A 219 -8.91 -7.75 4.23
C CYS A 219 -9.37 -6.78 5.32
N GLY A 220 -8.43 -6.05 5.91
CA GLY A 220 -8.69 -5.09 6.97
C GLY A 220 -7.57 -4.08 7.13
N ALA A 221 -7.92 -2.87 7.58
CA ALA A 221 -7.03 -1.72 7.68
C ALA A 221 -5.77 -1.98 8.52
N THR A 222 -5.84 -2.88 9.48
CA THR A 222 -4.71 -3.20 10.35
C THR A 222 -3.98 -4.48 9.93
N SER A 223 -4.46 -5.18 8.90
CA SER A 223 -3.81 -6.37 8.36
C SER A 223 -2.49 -6.01 7.68
N ARG A 224 -1.43 -6.72 8.00
CA ARG A 224 -0.09 -6.43 7.49
C ARG A 224 0.69 -7.72 7.23
N ARG A 225 1.36 -7.79 6.09
CA ARG A 225 2.29 -8.84 5.72
C ARG A 225 3.65 -8.28 5.36
N LYS A 226 4.60 -9.14 5.08
CA LYS A 226 5.98 -8.77 4.79
C LYS A 226 6.64 -9.74 3.84
N SER A 227 7.57 -9.25 3.06
CA SER A 227 8.52 -10.06 2.30
C SER A 227 9.80 -9.29 2.00
N PHE A 228 10.79 -9.96 1.41
CA PHE A 228 12.02 -9.32 0.95
C PHE A 228 11.76 -8.42 -0.28
N PRO A 229 12.59 -7.39 -0.51
CA PRO A 229 12.32 -6.34 -1.51
C PRO A 229 12.16 -6.83 -2.95
N GLU A 230 12.74 -7.97 -3.32
CA GLU A 230 12.67 -8.56 -4.66
C GLU A 230 11.46 -9.50 -4.85
N PHE A 231 10.72 -9.78 -3.79
CA PHE A 231 9.58 -10.68 -3.83
C PHE A 231 8.49 -10.19 -4.78
N LYS A 232 7.93 -11.11 -5.56
CA LYS A 232 6.84 -10.88 -6.50
C LYS A 232 5.83 -12.02 -6.41
N ILE A 233 4.56 -11.67 -6.53
CA ILE A 233 3.46 -12.63 -6.60
C ILE A 233 2.29 -12.00 -7.37
N ASP A 234 1.42 -12.82 -7.91
CA ASP A 234 0.31 -12.44 -8.82
C ASP A 234 -0.87 -11.71 -8.15
N ASP A 235 -0.80 -11.52 -6.85
CA ASP A 235 -1.78 -10.75 -6.07
C ASP A 235 -1.17 -9.58 -5.29
N LEU A 236 0.06 -9.14 -5.65
CA LEU A 236 0.79 -8.06 -4.99
C LEU A 236 1.20 -6.98 -6.00
N GLY A 237 0.70 -5.78 -5.78
CA GLY A 237 0.99 -4.56 -6.50
C GLY A 237 1.38 -3.43 -5.53
N PHE A 238 1.02 -2.20 -5.87
CA PHE A 238 1.31 -1.02 -5.05
C PHE A 238 0.44 0.17 -5.41
N ARG A 239 0.45 1.19 -4.56
CA ARG A 239 -0.17 2.49 -4.74
C ARG A 239 0.87 3.57 -4.53
N VAL A 240 0.70 4.74 -5.17
CA VAL A 240 1.61 5.86 -5.02
C VAL A 240 0.99 7.00 -4.24
N VAL A 241 1.85 7.70 -3.52
CA VAL A 241 1.55 8.95 -2.82
C VAL A 241 2.52 10.04 -3.23
N GLN A 242 2.15 11.29 -2.91
CA GLN A 242 2.99 12.47 -3.07
C GLN A 242 2.87 13.34 -1.84
N THR A 243 3.97 13.87 -1.34
CA THR A 243 3.95 14.81 -0.21
C THR A 243 3.19 16.07 -0.61
N TYR A 244 2.17 16.44 0.17
CA TYR A 244 1.40 17.65 -0.09
C TYR A 244 2.21 18.88 0.33
N GLN A 245 2.46 19.76 -0.63
CA GLN A 245 3.10 21.06 -0.41
C GLN A 245 2.06 22.14 -0.72
N LYS A 246 1.61 22.85 0.32
CA LYS A 246 0.50 23.82 0.25
C LYS A 246 0.70 24.90 -0.83
N ASP A 247 1.94 25.24 -1.13
CA ASP A 247 2.32 26.28 -2.09
C ASP A 247 2.72 25.74 -3.49
N LYS A 248 2.71 24.43 -3.67
CA LYS A 248 3.07 23.75 -4.93
C LYS A 248 2.01 22.71 -5.30
N ALA A 249 0.74 23.10 -5.29
CA ALA A 249 -0.32 22.23 -5.83
C ALA A 249 0.05 21.81 -7.25
N LEU A 250 -0.31 20.58 -7.64
CA LEU A 250 -0.13 20.06 -9.02
C LEU A 250 -0.60 21.11 -10.03
N ALA A 251 0.35 21.94 -10.49
CA ALA A 251 0.10 22.99 -11.46
C ALA A 251 -0.13 22.39 -12.85
#